data_49263292db80c3fb657ad7996456a3f8
#
_entry.id   49263292db80c3fb657ad7996456a3f8
#
_cell.length_a   1.000
_cell.length_b   1.000
_cell.length_c   1.000
_cell.angle_alpha   90.00
_cell.angle_beta   90.00
_cell.angle_gamma   90.00
#
_symmetry.space_group_name_H-M   'P 1'
#
loop_
_entity.id
_entity.type
_entity.pdbx_description
1 polymer ?
#
loop_
_entity_poly.entity_id
_entity_poly.type
_entity_poly.pdbx_seq_one_letter_code
_entity_poly.pdbx_strand_id
1 'polypeptide(L)'
;MTTATDTAPQSRQTWSADSYSTHARFVADLAGAVVDWLDVKPGERVLDLGCGDGALTRRIADAGAIVKGVDKSPDLLAAAVALSLDVEEGDGHELSFDSEFDAVFSNAALHWMNRPEQVVDGVWRALKPGGRFVAEFGGHGNVAAIVTAMRAVGQMRGGDETLAGPWFFPSPEVYSDMLAGRGFEVKRIGLFPRPTPLKTGMKAWLKVFRKPFFEQFGDDMENVLQEVEDLLRPCLCGARGNWTADYVRLRVEAVKPA
;
A
#
# COMPACT_ATOMS: atom_id res chain seq x y z
N MET A 1 1.66 3.21 37.89
CA MET A 1 1.23 3.56 36.52
C MET A 1 2.20 2.90 35.57
N THR A 2 1.83 1.74 35.06
CA THR A 2 2.67 0.93 34.18
C THR A 2 2.37 1.39 32.76
N THR A 3 3.33 2.00 32.10
CA THR A 3 3.24 2.36 30.68
C THR A 3 3.23 1.08 29.87
N ALA A 4 2.06 0.71 29.36
CA ALA A 4 1.95 -0.32 28.33
C ALA A 4 2.67 0.20 27.08
N THR A 5 3.78 -0.42 26.72
CA THR A 5 4.41 -0.28 25.41
C THR A 5 3.49 -0.95 24.41
N ASP A 6 2.70 -0.13 23.70
CA ASP A 6 1.85 -0.54 22.58
C ASP A 6 2.77 -0.91 21.42
N THR A 7 3.22 -2.16 21.38
CA THR A 7 3.89 -2.74 20.24
C THR A 7 2.83 -3.27 19.27
N ALA A 8 2.34 -2.39 18.39
CA ALA A 8 1.55 -2.82 17.24
C ALA A 8 2.30 -3.94 16.50
N PRO A 9 1.65 -5.05 16.12
CA PRO A 9 2.31 -6.17 15.47
C PRO A 9 2.95 -5.71 14.17
N GLN A 10 4.27 -5.81 14.10
CA GLN A 10 5.01 -5.55 12.85
C GLN A 10 4.55 -6.55 11.80
N SER A 11 4.18 -6.07 10.63
CA SER A 11 3.90 -6.94 9.50
C SER A 11 5.14 -7.79 9.21
N ARG A 12 5.01 -9.12 9.34
CA ARG A 12 6.06 -10.09 8.97
C ARG A 12 6.09 -10.34 7.46
N GLN A 13 5.39 -9.51 6.67
CA GLN A 13 5.32 -9.64 5.23
C GLN A 13 6.68 -9.34 4.61
N THR A 14 7.16 -10.26 3.77
CA THR A 14 8.35 -10.11 2.94
C THR A 14 7.95 -10.08 1.47
N TRP A 15 8.68 -9.31 0.67
CA TRP A 15 8.44 -9.18 -0.76
C TRP A 15 9.57 -9.81 -1.54
N SER A 16 9.24 -10.56 -2.59
CA SER A 16 10.17 -11.07 -3.61
C SER A 16 9.85 -10.38 -4.93
N ALA A 17 10.85 -9.83 -5.59
CA ALA A 17 10.69 -9.11 -6.87
C ALA A 17 10.01 -9.99 -7.94
N ASP A 18 10.38 -11.27 -8.05
CA ASP A 18 9.79 -12.21 -9.01
C ASP A 18 8.30 -12.47 -8.73
N SER A 19 7.96 -12.71 -7.45
CA SER A 19 6.58 -12.94 -7.04
C SER A 19 5.74 -11.68 -7.22
N TYR A 20 6.30 -10.51 -6.89
CA TYR A 20 5.63 -9.22 -7.04
C TYR A 20 5.40 -8.89 -8.53
N SER A 21 6.39 -9.05 -9.38
CA SER A 21 6.27 -8.78 -10.83
C SER A 21 5.23 -9.66 -11.51
N THR A 22 5.07 -10.91 -11.07
CA THR A 22 4.12 -11.87 -11.65
C THR A 22 2.69 -11.65 -11.17
N HIS A 23 2.51 -11.34 -9.88
CA HIS A 23 1.18 -11.35 -9.24
C HIS A 23 0.66 -9.98 -8.84
N ALA A 24 1.51 -8.95 -8.73
CA ALA A 24 1.15 -7.62 -8.25
C ALA A 24 1.39 -6.49 -9.27
N ARG A 25 1.88 -6.78 -10.49
CA ARG A 25 2.16 -5.77 -11.51
C ARG A 25 0.95 -4.91 -11.89
N PHE A 26 -0.25 -5.45 -11.79
CA PHE A 26 -1.48 -4.68 -11.97
C PHE A 26 -1.57 -3.42 -11.09
N VAL A 27 -0.82 -3.38 -9.98
CA VAL A 27 -0.77 -2.22 -9.07
C VAL A 27 -0.21 -0.99 -9.81
N ALA A 28 0.89 -1.16 -10.54
CA ALA A 28 1.47 -0.09 -11.36
C ALA A 28 0.62 0.23 -12.61
N ASP A 29 0.09 -0.80 -13.27
CA ASP A 29 -0.72 -0.64 -14.48
C ASP A 29 -2.02 0.15 -14.21
N LEU A 30 -2.59 0.02 -13.02
CA LEU A 30 -3.83 0.68 -12.62
C LEU A 30 -3.61 2.05 -11.93
N ALA A 31 -2.36 2.52 -11.78
CA ALA A 31 -2.02 3.75 -11.08
C ALA A 31 -2.19 5.02 -11.94
N GLY A 32 -2.68 4.93 -13.18
CA GLY A 32 -2.81 6.08 -14.09
C GLY A 32 -3.44 7.29 -13.43
N ALA A 33 -4.59 7.11 -12.81
CA ALA A 33 -5.35 8.20 -12.22
C ALA A 33 -4.68 8.88 -11.01
N VAL A 34 -3.86 8.20 -10.21
CA VAL A 34 -3.11 8.85 -9.12
C VAL A 34 -1.89 9.60 -9.65
N VAL A 35 -1.26 9.10 -10.71
CA VAL A 35 -0.18 9.81 -11.41
C VAL A 35 -0.73 11.09 -12.08
N ASP A 36 -1.94 11.04 -12.65
CA ASP A 36 -2.61 12.23 -13.18
C ASP A 36 -2.90 13.27 -12.08
N TRP A 37 -3.23 12.81 -10.85
CA TRP A 37 -3.41 13.71 -9.71
C TRP A 37 -2.11 14.33 -9.24
N LEU A 38 -0.98 13.65 -9.39
CA LEU A 38 0.33 14.21 -9.07
C LEU A 38 0.64 15.42 -9.94
N ASP A 39 0.18 15.43 -11.21
CA ASP A 39 0.34 16.54 -12.15
C ASP A 39 1.78 17.08 -12.16
N VAL A 40 2.73 16.15 -12.30
CA VAL A 40 4.17 16.44 -12.20
C VAL A 40 4.62 17.45 -13.27
N LYS A 41 5.49 18.38 -12.88
CA LYS A 41 6.10 19.36 -13.81
C LYS A 41 7.56 19.02 -14.03
N PRO A 42 8.09 19.26 -15.25
CA PRO A 42 9.52 19.09 -15.51
C PRO A 42 10.38 19.92 -14.53
N GLY A 43 11.43 19.26 -13.99
CA GLY A 43 12.34 19.86 -13.03
C GLY A 43 11.90 19.84 -11.56
N GLU A 44 10.65 19.43 -11.24
CA GLU A 44 10.23 19.22 -9.86
C GLU A 44 11.01 18.10 -9.19
N ARG A 45 11.36 18.29 -7.92
CA ARG A 45 11.89 17.22 -7.07
C ARG A 45 10.74 16.46 -6.43
N VAL A 46 10.63 15.16 -6.71
CA VAL A 46 9.55 14.30 -6.23
C VAL A 46 10.14 13.18 -5.38
N LEU A 47 9.58 12.97 -4.18
CA LEU A 47 9.83 11.77 -3.37
C LEU A 47 8.77 10.73 -3.72
N ASP A 48 9.19 9.53 -4.15
CA ASP A 48 8.32 8.36 -4.33
C ASP A 48 8.45 7.44 -3.09
N LEU A 49 7.50 7.54 -2.18
CA LEU A 49 7.48 6.82 -0.91
C LEU A 49 6.83 5.44 -1.05
N GLY A 50 7.62 4.39 -0.86
CA GLY A 50 7.24 3.01 -1.16
C GLY A 50 7.35 2.75 -2.67
N CYS A 51 8.49 3.09 -3.25
CA CYS A 51 8.72 3.07 -4.70
C CYS A 51 8.77 1.66 -5.31
N GLY A 52 8.94 0.63 -4.47
CA GLY A 52 8.99 -0.77 -4.88
C GLY A 52 10.05 -1.04 -5.96
N ASP A 53 9.64 -1.70 -7.04
CA ASP A 53 10.49 -2.05 -8.19
C ASP A 53 10.80 -0.86 -9.13
N GLY A 54 10.32 0.33 -8.80
CA GLY A 54 10.60 1.57 -9.53
C GLY A 54 9.75 1.80 -10.79
N ALA A 55 8.76 0.96 -11.07
CA ALA A 55 7.96 1.10 -12.31
C ALA A 55 7.24 2.44 -12.42
N LEU A 56 6.65 2.95 -11.32
CA LEU A 56 6.02 4.28 -11.28
C LEU A 56 7.04 5.39 -11.13
N THR A 57 8.11 5.18 -10.36
CA THR A 57 9.24 6.10 -10.23
C THR A 57 9.81 6.47 -11.61
N ARG A 58 10.02 5.44 -12.48
CA ARG A 58 10.47 5.63 -13.86
C ARG A 58 9.48 6.47 -14.64
N ARG A 59 8.19 6.18 -14.55
CA ARG A 59 7.16 6.95 -15.26
C ARG A 59 7.14 8.43 -14.85
N ILE A 60 7.31 8.71 -13.55
CA ILE A 60 7.39 10.08 -13.02
C ILE A 60 8.68 10.78 -13.51
N ALA A 61 9.82 10.07 -13.52
CA ALA A 61 11.09 10.58 -14.04
C ALA A 61 11.02 10.86 -15.54
N ASP A 62 10.41 9.98 -16.34
CA ASP A 62 10.22 10.15 -17.78
C ASP A 62 9.33 11.37 -18.11
N ALA A 63 8.46 11.80 -17.19
CA ALA A 63 7.71 13.04 -17.29
C ALA A 63 8.54 14.30 -16.99
N GLY A 64 9.83 14.14 -16.66
CA GLY A 64 10.80 15.23 -16.48
C GLY A 64 11.09 15.61 -15.02
N ALA A 65 10.56 14.89 -14.04
CA ALA A 65 10.86 15.11 -12.62
C ALA A 65 12.24 14.57 -12.24
N ILE A 66 12.82 15.15 -11.19
CA ILE A 66 13.98 14.62 -10.46
C ILE A 66 13.42 13.79 -9.30
N VAL A 67 13.41 12.45 -9.45
CA VAL A 67 12.75 11.57 -8.50
C VAL A 67 13.74 10.91 -7.57
N LYS A 68 13.45 10.93 -6.26
CA LYS A 68 14.08 10.11 -5.23
C LYS A 68 13.07 9.06 -4.78
N GLY A 69 13.43 7.76 -4.87
CA GLY A 69 12.59 6.68 -4.37
C GLY A 69 13.07 6.20 -3.00
N VAL A 70 12.13 5.84 -2.12
CA VAL A 70 12.40 5.19 -0.83
C VAL A 70 11.52 3.96 -0.71
N ASP A 71 12.12 2.80 -0.39
CA ASP A 71 11.40 1.57 -0.07
C ASP A 71 12.15 0.79 1.01
N LYS A 72 11.42 -0.06 1.74
CA LYS A 72 12.00 -0.89 2.81
C LYS A 72 12.53 -2.24 2.29
N SER A 73 12.20 -2.63 1.06
CA SER A 73 12.53 -3.95 0.50
C SER A 73 13.79 -3.88 -0.35
N PRO A 74 14.94 -4.44 0.11
CA PRO A 74 16.16 -4.50 -0.70
C PRO A 74 15.96 -5.22 -2.04
N ASP A 75 15.13 -6.28 -2.07
CA ASP A 75 14.87 -7.04 -3.29
C ASP A 75 14.14 -6.21 -4.36
N LEU A 76 13.15 -5.39 -3.94
CA LEU A 76 12.46 -4.50 -4.87
C LEU A 76 13.37 -3.35 -5.32
N LEU A 77 14.16 -2.79 -4.39
CA LEU A 77 15.11 -1.72 -4.70
C LEU A 77 16.20 -2.18 -5.69
N ALA A 78 16.63 -3.44 -5.63
CA ALA A 78 17.58 -3.98 -6.62
C ALA A 78 17.01 -3.89 -8.06
N ALA A 79 15.71 -4.15 -8.23
CA ALA A 79 15.03 -3.99 -9.53
C ALA A 79 14.96 -2.51 -9.95
N ALA A 80 14.67 -1.60 -9.02
CA ALA A 80 14.64 -0.15 -9.29
C ALA A 80 16.03 0.40 -9.66
N VAL A 81 17.10 -0.05 -8.99
CA VAL A 81 18.50 0.28 -9.34
C VAL A 81 18.84 -0.18 -10.75
N ALA A 82 18.39 -1.38 -11.16
CA ALA A 82 18.58 -1.88 -12.53
C ALA A 82 17.94 -0.98 -13.59
N LEU A 83 16.93 -0.18 -13.21
CA LEU A 83 16.32 0.86 -14.05
C LEU A 83 17.10 2.19 -13.99
N SER A 84 18.27 2.26 -13.35
CA SER A 84 19.06 3.49 -13.15
C SER A 84 18.28 4.60 -12.45
N LEU A 85 17.48 4.25 -11.46
CA LEU A 85 16.73 5.19 -10.62
C LEU A 85 17.53 5.56 -9.37
N ASP A 86 17.37 6.79 -8.88
CA ASP A 86 17.91 7.23 -7.59
C ASP A 86 16.98 6.75 -6.47
N VAL A 87 17.34 5.63 -5.86
CA VAL A 87 16.55 4.98 -4.81
C VAL A 87 17.42 4.64 -3.61
N GLU A 88 16.81 4.60 -2.42
CA GLU A 88 17.48 4.18 -1.19
C GLU A 88 16.58 3.33 -0.31
N GLU A 89 17.21 2.48 0.51
CA GLU A 89 16.52 1.74 1.55
C GLU A 89 16.14 2.67 2.70
N GLY A 90 14.85 2.65 3.09
CA GLY A 90 14.36 3.47 4.19
C GLY A 90 12.98 3.04 4.68
N ASP A 91 12.73 3.32 5.97
CA ASP A 91 11.40 3.12 6.57
C ASP A 91 10.58 4.42 6.44
N GLY A 92 9.40 4.33 5.82
CA GLY A 92 8.49 5.47 5.67
C GLY A 92 8.05 6.12 6.98
N HIS A 93 8.21 5.41 8.11
CA HIS A 93 7.97 5.99 9.44
C HIS A 93 9.09 6.92 9.93
N GLU A 94 10.28 6.85 9.31
CA GLU A 94 11.51 7.49 9.79
C GLU A 94 12.18 8.35 8.70
N LEU A 95 11.38 9.01 7.85
CA LEU A 95 11.90 9.88 6.81
C LEU A 95 12.75 11.01 7.41
N SER A 96 13.97 11.20 6.89
CA SER A 96 14.94 12.19 7.38
C SER A 96 15.02 13.46 6.54
N PHE A 97 14.25 13.58 5.48
CA PHE A 97 14.24 14.74 4.56
C PHE A 97 13.62 15.97 5.21
N ASP A 98 14.12 17.15 4.87
CA ASP A 98 13.61 18.43 5.36
C ASP A 98 13.51 19.45 4.23
N SER A 99 12.28 19.79 3.83
CA SER A 99 11.98 20.85 2.84
C SER A 99 12.71 20.70 1.49
N GLU A 100 12.81 19.43 1.03
CA GLU A 100 13.57 19.11 -0.19
C GLU A 100 12.70 18.92 -1.42
N PHE A 101 11.44 18.50 -1.25
CA PHE A 101 10.59 18.05 -2.35
C PHE A 101 9.44 19.01 -2.64
N ASP A 102 9.19 19.19 -3.94
CA ASP A 102 8.04 19.92 -4.46
C ASP A 102 6.78 19.06 -4.37
N ALA A 103 6.93 17.73 -4.45
CA ALA A 103 5.86 16.78 -4.22
C ALA A 103 6.36 15.50 -3.53
N VAL A 104 5.47 14.88 -2.74
CA VAL A 104 5.60 13.50 -2.28
C VAL A 104 4.51 12.68 -2.94
N PHE A 105 4.89 11.57 -3.56
CA PHE A 105 4.01 10.60 -4.18
C PHE A 105 4.08 9.27 -3.43
N SER A 106 2.95 8.55 -3.33
CA SER A 106 2.94 7.19 -2.82
C SER A 106 1.80 6.38 -3.45
N ASN A 107 2.11 5.20 -3.96
CA ASN A 107 1.08 4.33 -4.51
C ASN A 107 1.17 2.92 -3.92
N ALA A 108 0.05 2.43 -3.35
CA ALA A 108 -0.13 1.09 -2.80
C ALA A 108 0.85 0.69 -1.67
N ALA A 109 1.47 1.66 -0.99
CA ALA A 109 2.46 1.42 0.07
C ALA A 109 1.96 1.79 1.47
N LEU A 110 1.25 2.92 1.63
CA LEU A 110 0.95 3.50 2.95
C LEU A 110 0.12 2.59 3.87
N HIS A 111 -0.72 1.73 3.32
CA HIS A 111 -1.51 0.79 4.14
C HIS A 111 -0.66 -0.31 4.81
N TRP A 112 0.61 -0.47 4.44
CA TRP A 112 1.56 -1.35 5.11
C TRP A 112 2.27 -0.66 6.29
N MET A 113 2.12 0.68 6.39
CA MET A 113 2.76 1.52 7.39
C MET A 113 1.79 1.73 8.57
N ASN A 114 1.95 0.94 9.62
CA ASN A 114 1.00 0.83 10.74
C ASN A 114 1.10 1.96 11.79
N ARG A 115 1.99 2.92 11.60
CA ARG A 115 2.11 4.17 12.38
C ARG A 115 1.90 5.38 11.46
N PRO A 116 0.67 5.56 10.93
CA PRO A 116 0.41 6.51 9.85
C PRO A 116 0.69 7.97 10.23
N GLU A 117 0.54 8.34 11.52
CA GLU A 117 0.88 9.68 12.01
C GLU A 117 2.37 10.00 11.79
N GLN A 118 3.26 9.04 12.04
CA GLN A 118 4.70 9.22 11.82
C GLN A 118 5.02 9.40 10.33
N VAL A 119 4.32 8.68 9.47
CA VAL A 119 4.45 8.82 8.01
C VAL A 119 3.99 10.21 7.56
N VAL A 120 2.83 10.66 8.04
CA VAL A 120 2.30 12.01 7.73
C VAL A 120 3.25 13.10 8.23
N ASP A 121 3.83 12.94 9.41
CA ASP A 121 4.84 13.86 9.95
C ASP A 121 6.12 13.89 9.09
N GLY A 122 6.59 12.72 8.63
CA GLY A 122 7.74 12.61 7.74
C GLY A 122 7.50 13.27 6.39
N VAL A 123 6.34 13.02 5.77
CA VAL A 123 5.91 13.64 4.52
C VAL A 123 5.83 15.17 4.65
N TRP A 124 5.25 15.65 5.75
CA TRP A 124 5.18 17.09 6.03
C TRP A 124 6.57 17.74 6.08
N ARG A 125 7.51 17.12 6.79
CA ARG A 125 8.90 17.64 6.87
C ARG A 125 9.59 17.62 5.52
N ALA A 126 9.44 16.53 4.76
CA ALA A 126 10.07 16.36 3.47
C ALA A 126 9.62 17.39 2.43
N LEU A 127 8.38 17.86 2.51
CA LEU A 127 7.81 18.84 1.59
C LEU A 127 8.30 20.26 1.87
N LYS A 128 8.61 20.98 0.80
CA LYS A 128 8.76 22.45 0.80
C LYS A 128 7.41 23.11 1.15
N PRO A 129 7.42 24.36 1.69
CA PRO A 129 6.22 25.17 1.71
C PRO A 129 5.60 25.28 0.32
N GLY A 130 4.29 25.13 0.20
CA GLY A 130 3.56 25.05 -1.08
C GLY A 130 3.62 23.67 -1.78
N GLY A 131 4.41 22.74 -1.28
CA GLY A 131 4.53 21.39 -1.83
C GLY A 131 3.28 20.53 -1.61
N ARG A 132 3.07 19.53 -2.50
CA ARG A 132 1.89 18.65 -2.46
C ARG A 132 2.21 17.21 -2.11
N PHE A 133 1.27 16.58 -1.41
CA PHE A 133 1.25 15.16 -1.13
C PHE A 133 0.14 14.49 -1.92
N VAL A 134 0.46 13.52 -2.76
CA VAL A 134 -0.50 12.75 -3.55
C VAL A 134 -0.29 11.27 -3.31
N ALA A 135 -1.34 10.58 -2.84
CA ALA A 135 -1.23 9.17 -2.56
C ALA A 135 -2.48 8.37 -2.95
N GLU A 136 -2.27 7.08 -3.26
CA GLU A 136 -3.34 6.11 -3.41
C GLU A 136 -2.96 4.81 -2.71
N PHE A 137 -3.83 4.33 -1.81
CA PHE A 137 -3.59 3.10 -1.05
C PHE A 137 -4.92 2.44 -0.65
N GLY A 138 -4.89 1.31 0.04
CA GLY A 138 -6.12 0.66 0.50
C GLY A 138 -6.88 1.56 1.47
N GLY A 139 -8.15 1.84 1.18
CA GLY A 139 -9.03 2.60 2.05
C GLY A 139 -10.06 1.72 2.76
N HIS A 140 -11.00 2.34 3.48
CA HIS A 140 -12.08 1.64 4.17
C HIS A 140 -12.83 0.70 3.21
N GLY A 141 -13.05 -0.54 3.64
CA GLY A 141 -13.69 -1.58 2.83
C GLY A 141 -12.76 -2.29 1.83
N ASN A 142 -11.47 -1.94 1.76
CA ASN A 142 -10.53 -2.61 0.87
C ASN A 142 -10.36 -4.08 1.23
N VAL A 143 -10.55 -4.97 0.24
CA VAL A 143 -10.51 -6.44 0.37
C VAL A 143 -11.31 -6.99 1.55
N ALA A 144 -12.47 -6.36 1.83
CA ALA A 144 -13.26 -6.65 3.02
C ALA A 144 -13.80 -8.07 3.04
N ALA A 145 -14.26 -8.59 1.90
CA ALA A 145 -14.72 -9.98 1.80
C ALA A 145 -13.57 -10.95 2.12
N ILE A 146 -12.38 -10.70 1.56
CA ILE A 146 -11.20 -11.55 1.77
C ILE A 146 -10.78 -11.55 3.24
N VAL A 147 -10.69 -10.37 3.87
CA VAL A 147 -10.33 -10.24 5.30
C VAL A 147 -11.37 -10.94 6.18
N THR A 148 -12.66 -10.76 5.89
CA THR A 148 -13.74 -11.39 6.67
C THR A 148 -13.70 -12.92 6.58
N ALA A 149 -13.49 -13.47 5.37
CA ALA A 149 -13.37 -14.92 5.19
C ALA A 149 -12.17 -15.50 5.94
N MET A 150 -11.00 -14.84 5.85
CA MET A 150 -9.82 -15.27 6.59
C MET A 150 -10.02 -15.21 8.10
N ARG A 151 -10.63 -14.14 8.64
CA ARG A 151 -10.96 -14.05 10.07
C ARG A 151 -11.89 -15.17 10.52
N ALA A 152 -12.95 -15.43 9.75
CA ALA A 152 -13.89 -16.49 10.07
C ALA A 152 -13.20 -17.86 10.14
N VAL A 153 -12.38 -18.20 9.14
CA VAL A 153 -11.62 -19.47 9.13
C VAL A 153 -10.55 -19.47 10.25
N GLY A 154 -9.87 -18.37 10.47
CA GLY A 154 -8.89 -18.23 11.56
C GLY A 154 -9.50 -18.54 12.92
N GLN A 155 -10.66 -17.95 13.23
CA GLN A 155 -11.41 -18.23 14.47
C GLN A 155 -11.83 -19.70 14.58
N MET A 156 -12.41 -20.27 13.51
CA MET A 156 -12.85 -21.68 13.51
C MET A 156 -11.69 -22.65 13.72
N ARG A 157 -10.50 -22.32 13.25
CA ARG A 157 -9.30 -23.15 13.33
C ARG A 157 -8.41 -22.84 14.54
N GLY A 158 -8.80 -21.87 15.39
CA GLY A 158 -8.02 -21.47 16.57
C GLY A 158 -6.72 -20.74 16.27
N GLY A 159 -6.61 -20.12 15.09
CA GLY A 159 -5.48 -19.30 14.69
C GLY A 159 -5.60 -17.83 15.11
N ASP A 160 -4.51 -17.07 14.94
CA ASP A 160 -4.49 -15.63 15.15
C ASP A 160 -5.18 -14.90 13.99
N GLU A 161 -6.43 -14.47 14.22
CA GLU A 161 -7.22 -13.74 13.22
C GLU A 161 -6.69 -12.34 12.91
N THR A 162 -5.85 -11.76 13.78
CA THR A 162 -5.26 -10.43 13.55
C THR A 162 -4.33 -10.43 12.34
N LEU A 163 -3.73 -11.58 12.03
CA LEU A 163 -2.91 -11.78 10.85
C LEU A 163 -3.71 -11.70 9.54
N ALA A 164 -5.04 -11.76 9.57
CA ALA A 164 -5.87 -11.67 8.36
C ALA A 164 -5.85 -10.26 7.72
N GLY A 165 -5.69 -9.21 8.54
CA GLY A 165 -5.74 -7.83 8.03
C GLY A 165 -4.88 -6.87 8.85
N PRO A 166 -3.55 -6.89 8.67
CA PRO A 166 -2.63 -6.04 9.42
C PRO A 166 -2.53 -4.62 8.85
N TRP A 167 -3.38 -4.27 7.91
CA TRP A 167 -3.31 -3.03 7.15
C TRP A 167 -4.05 -1.88 7.83
N PHE A 168 -3.56 -0.68 7.58
CA PHE A 168 -4.26 0.55 7.86
C PHE A 168 -5.13 0.94 6.65
N PHE A 169 -6.44 0.77 6.77
CA PHE A 169 -7.44 1.12 5.74
C PHE A 169 -8.39 2.19 6.26
N PRO A 170 -8.00 3.47 6.28
CA PRO A 170 -8.83 4.55 6.81
C PRO A 170 -10.01 4.90 5.91
N SER A 171 -11.04 5.51 6.50
CA SER A 171 -12.02 6.26 5.73
C SER A 171 -11.45 7.62 5.28
N PRO A 172 -12.07 8.30 4.29
CA PRO A 172 -11.66 9.64 3.88
C PRO A 172 -11.66 10.63 5.03
N GLU A 173 -12.65 10.57 5.93
CA GLU A 173 -12.78 11.45 7.08
C GLU A 173 -11.60 11.27 8.04
N VAL A 174 -11.31 10.02 8.43
CA VAL A 174 -10.20 9.70 9.35
C VAL A 174 -8.85 10.18 8.79
N TYR A 175 -8.60 9.93 7.50
CA TYR A 175 -7.33 10.34 6.91
C TYR A 175 -7.23 11.84 6.66
N SER A 176 -8.36 12.49 6.32
CA SER A 176 -8.46 13.95 6.19
C SER A 176 -8.18 14.64 7.53
N ASP A 177 -8.77 14.15 8.62
CA ASP A 177 -8.56 14.71 9.97
C ASP A 177 -7.10 14.58 10.40
N MET A 178 -6.45 13.43 10.10
CA MET A 178 -5.03 13.21 10.37
C MET A 178 -4.15 14.20 9.61
N LEU A 179 -4.39 14.40 8.32
CA LEU A 179 -3.66 15.36 7.49
C LEU A 179 -3.86 16.79 7.96
N ALA A 180 -5.12 17.18 8.22
CA ALA A 180 -5.46 18.52 8.71
C ALA A 180 -4.85 18.78 10.10
N GLY A 181 -4.88 17.80 10.99
CA GLY A 181 -4.25 17.87 12.31
C GLY A 181 -2.74 18.13 12.25
N ARG A 182 -2.07 17.71 11.15
CA ARG A 182 -0.66 18.01 10.89
C ARG A 182 -0.46 19.40 10.25
N GLY A 183 -1.48 19.98 9.68
CA GLY A 183 -1.47 21.30 9.04
C GLY A 183 -1.67 21.28 7.51
N PHE A 184 -1.85 20.12 6.90
CA PHE A 184 -2.15 20.04 5.48
C PHE A 184 -3.52 20.62 5.12
N GLU A 185 -3.61 21.25 3.95
CA GLU A 185 -4.87 21.53 3.28
C GLU A 185 -5.24 20.36 2.36
N VAL A 186 -6.26 19.59 2.71
CA VAL A 186 -6.77 18.51 1.85
C VAL A 186 -7.55 19.12 0.69
N LYS A 187 -7.05 18.98 -0.53
CA LYS A 187 -7.66 19.51 -1.75
C LYS A 187 -8.75 18.57 -2.29
N ARG A 188 -8.49 17.28 -2.27
CA ARG A 188 -9.45 16.24 -2.65
C ARG A 188 -9.08 14.91 -2.01
N ILE A 189 -10.08 14.16 -1.62
CA ILE A 189 -9.95 12.83 -1.04
C ILE A 189 -11.21 12.02 -1.34
N GLY A 190 -11.08 10.70 -1.54
CA GLY A 190 -12.23 9.84 -1.76
C GLY A 190 -11.88 8.35 -1.85
N LEU A 191 -12.93 7.53 -1.76
CA LEU A 191 -12.84 6.08 -1.98
C LEU A 191 -13.23 5.74 -3.42
N PHE A 192 -12.42 4.89 -4.04
CA PHE A 192 -12.59 4.45 -5.41
C PHE A 192 -12.63 2.92 -5.45
N PRO A 193 -13.82 2.30 -5.59
CA PRO A 193 -13.92 0.86 -5.83
C PRO A 193 -13.11 0.46 -7.07
N ARG A 194 -12.31 -0.59 -6.90
CA ARG A 194 -11.44 -1.09 -7.96
C ARG A 194 -11.47 -2.63 -8.00
N PRO A 195 -12.59 -3.24 -8.39
CA PRO A 195 -12.63 -4.67 -8.61
C PRO A 195 -11.52 -5.09 -9.56
N THR A 196 -10.63 -5.98 -9.11
CA THR A 196 -9.42 -6.32 -9.86
C THR A 196 -9.42 -7.80 -10.22
N PRO A 197 -9.42 -8.16 -11.51
CA PRO A 197 -9.33 -9.54 -11.97
C PRO A 197 -8.02 -10.19 -11.49
N LEU A 198 -8.12 -11.37 -10.90
CA LEU A 198 -6.98 -12.16 -10.44
C LEU A 198 -6.65 -13.23 -11.47
N LYS A 199 -5.72 -12.93 -12.38
CA LYS A 199 -5.33 -13.84 -13.47
C LYS A 199 -4.80 -15.20 -12.98
N THR A 200 -4.16 -15.20 -11.82
CA THR A 200 -3.58 -16.40 -11.18
C THR A 200 -4.49 -17.03 -10.13
N GLY A 201 -5.72 -16.50 -9.95
CA GLY A 201 -6.70 -17.01 -9.02
C GLY A 201 -6.53 -16.52 -7.58
N MET A 202 -7.52 -16.84 -6.73
CA MET A 202 -7.58 -16.36 -5.34
C MET A 202 -6.48 -16.96 -4.47
N LYS A 203 -6.20 -18.25 -4.58
CA LYS A 203 -5.15 -18.91 -3.77
C LYS A 203 -3.77 -18.28 -4.00
N ALA A 204 -3.43 -17.95 -5.24
CA ALA A 204 -2.15 -17.30 -5.53
C ALA A 204 -2.09 -15.92 -4.86
N TRP A 205 -3.17 -15.14 -4.91
CA TRP A 205 -3.28 -13.87 -4.22
C TRP A 205 -3.08 -14.03 -2.71
N LEU A 206 -3.79 -14.96 -2.08
CA LEU A 206 -3.70 -15.25 -0.64
C LEU A 206 -2.28 -15.62 -0.23
N LYS A 207 -1.61 -16.49 -0.98
CA LYS A 207 -0.22 -16.92 -0.71
C LYS A 207 0.77 -15.75 -0.81
N VAL A 208 0.56 -14.81 -1.73
CA VAL A 208 1.45 -13.64 -1.90
C VAL A 208 1.22 -12.58 -0.82
N PHE A 209 -0.02 -12.18 -0.61
CA PHE A 209 -0.32 -11.03 0.25
C PHE A 209 -0.61 -11.40 1.71
N ARG A 210 -0.90 -12.67 2.00
CA ARG A 210 -1.26 -13.13 3.34
C ARG A 210 -0.49 -14.37 3.82
N LYS A 211 0.72 -14.56 3.30
CA LYS A 211 1.62 -15.64 3.70
C LYS A 211 1.69 -15.86 5.22
N PRO A 212 1.91 -14.82 6.07
CA PRO A 212 1.97 -15.01 7.52
C PRO A 212 0.68 -15.54 8.16
N PHE A 213 -0.50 -15.22 7.60
CA PHE A 213 -1.77 -15.77 8.07
C PHE A 213 -1.87 -17.28 7.83
N PHE A 214 -1.43 -17.75 6.68
CA PHE A 214 -1.55 -19.16 6.33
C PHE A 214 -0.44 -20.03 6.95
N GLU A 215 0.77 -19.50 7.09
CA GLU A 215 1.90 -20.22 7.68
C GLU A 215 1.68 -20.66 9.14
N GLN A 216 0.81 -19.95 9.89
CA GLN A 216 0.47 -20.35 11.26
C GLN A 216 -0.19 -21.73 11.36
N PHE A 217 -0.77 -22.24 10.27
CA PHE A 217 -1.48 -23.53 10.24
C PHE A 217 -0.58 -24.70 9.83
N GLY A 218 0.71 -24.49 9.56
CA GLY A 218 1.67 -25.54 9.26
C GLY A 218 1.22 -26.48 8.14
N ASP A 219 1.16 -27.78 8.42
CA ASP A 219 0.78 -28.81 7.43
C ASP A 219 -0.68 -28.69 6.96
N ASP A 220 -1.54 -28.01 7.72
CA ASP A 220 -2.95 -27.82 7.38
C ASP A 220 -3.20 -26.58 6.48
N MET A 221 -2.15 -25.87 6.12
CA MET A 221 -2.20 -24.60 5.36
C MET A 221 -3.03 -24.71 4.06
N GLU A 222 -2.88 -25.79 3.29
CA GLU A 222 -3.60 -25.94 2.01
C GLU A 222 -5.11 -26.18 2.22
N ASN A 223 -5.51 -26.86 3.31
CA ASN A 223 -6.93 -27.03 3.66
C ASN A 223 -7.52 -25.67 4.06
N VAL A 224 -6.80 -24.89 4.88
CA VAL A 224 -7.23 -23.55 5.29
C VAL A 224 -7.36 -22.61 4.10
N LEU A 225 -6.42 -22.66 3.14
CA LEU A 225 -6.50 -21.93 1.88
C LEU A 225 -7.76 -22.31 1.09
N GLN A 226 -8.08 -23.61 1.02
CA GLN A 226 -9.28 -24.08 0.32
C GLN A 226 -10.55 -23.58 1.00
N GLU A 227 -10.63 -23.64 2.33
CA GLU A 227 -11.81 -23.15 3.07
C GLU A 227 -12.03 -21.65 2.86
N VAL A 228 -10.97 -20.85 2.92
CA VAL A 228 -11.07 -19.40 2.63
C VAL A 228 -11.55 -19.20 1.20
N GLU A 229 -10.98 -19.91 0.22
CA GLU A 229 -11.41 -19.81 -1.18
C GLU A 229 -12.87 -20.18 -1.36
N ASP A 230 -13.34 -21.25 -0.71
CA ASP A 230 -14.74 -21.71 -0.82
C ASP A 230 -15.71 -20.69 -0.22
N LEU A 231 -15.38 -20.04 0.90
CA LEU A 231 -16.17 -18.95 1.47
C LEU A 231 -16.23 -17.72 0.54
N LEU A 232 -15.16 -17.45 -0.21
CA LEU A 232 -15.09 -16.31 -1.13
C LEU A 232 -15.78 -16.56 -2.47
N ARG A 233 -15.94 -17.83 -2.85
CA ARG A 233 -16.46 -18.22 -4.16
C ARG A 233 -17.81 -17.59 -4.51
N PRO A 234 -18.82 -17.56 -3.61
CA PRO A 234 -20.12 -16.97 -3.94
C PRO A 234 -20.09 -15.48 -4.27
N CYS A 235 -19.12 -14.71 -3.75
CA CYS A 235 -19.08 -13.26 -3.90
C CYS A 235 -17.96 -12.75 -4.81
N LEU A 236 -16.84 -13.48 -4.93
CA LEU A 236 -15.66 -13.00 -5.70
C LEU A 236 -15.29 -13.87 -6.90
N CYS A 237 -15.99 -15.02 -7.13
CA CYS A 237 -15.77 -15.87 -8.27
C CYS A 237 -16.97 -15.80 -9.21
N GLY A 238 -16.75 -15.33 -10.43
CA GLY A 238 -17.79 -15.32 -11.46
C GLY A 238 -18.18 -16.72 -11.93
N ALA A 239 -19.33 -16.85 -12.59
CA ALA A 239 -19.88 -18.11 -13.06
C ALA A 239 -18.93 -18.92 -13.99
N ARG A 240 -17.94 -18.25 -14.59
CA ARG A 240 -16.94 -18.90 -15.46
C ARG A 240 -15.62 -19.22 -14.72
N GLY A 241 -15.60 -19.13 -13.38
CA GLY A 241 -14.40 -19.39 -12.58
C GLY A 241 -13.40 -18.24 -12.51
N ASN A 242 -13.72 -17.06 -13.03
CA ASN A 242 -12.85 -15.89 -12.96
C ASN A 242 -12.94 -15.22 -11.61
N TRP A 243 -11.82 -15.07 -10.93
CA TRP A 243 -11.73 -14.42 -9.64
C TRP A 243 -11.50 -12.92 -9.77
N THR A 244 -12.13 -12.15 -8.86
CA THR A 244 -11.97 -10.70 -8.77
C THR A 244 -11.76 -10.32 -7.30
N ALA A 245 -10.71 -9.58 -6.98
CA ALA A 245 -10.52 -9.04 -5.62
C ALA A 245 -11.32 -7.73 -5.46
N ASP A 246 -11.91 -7.55 -4.28
CA ASP A 246 -12.75 -6.43 -3.89
C ASP A 246 -11.93 -5.24 -3.37
N TYR A 247 -10.98 -4.74 -4.18
CA TYR A 247 -10.19 -3.58 -3.80
C TYR A 247 -11.04 -2.30 -3.71
N VAL A 248 -10.76 -1.51 -2.67
CA VAL A 248 -11.22 -0.13 -2.53
C VAL A 248 -10.00 0.74 -2.26
N ARG A 249 -9.75 1.74 -3.09
CA ARG A 249 -8.61 2.64 -2.94
C ARG A 249 -9.06 3.96 -2.35
N LEU A 250 -8.35 4.43 -1.33
CA LEU A 250 -8.38 5.81 -0.91
C LEU A 250 -7.35 6.56 -1.73
N ARG A 251 -7.77 7.64 -2.37
CA ARG A 251 -6.88 8.56 -3.08
C ARG A 251 -7.02 9.94 -2.47
N VAL A 252 -5.87 10.61 -2.29
CA VAL A 252 -5.79 11.91 -1.64
C VAL A 252 -4.80 12.82 -2.36
N GLU A 253 -5.12 14.09 -2.36
CA GLU A 253 -4.22 15.20 -2.62
C GLU A 253 -4.35 16.23 -1.51
N ALA A 254 -3.20 16.57 -0.90
CA ALA A 254 -3.12 17.57 0.14
C ALA A 254 -1.90 18.48 -0.12
N VAL A 255 -1.94 19.71 0.36
CA VAL A 255 -0.90 20.72 0.15
C VAL A 255 -0.40 21.19 1.51
N LYS A 256 0.94 21.30 1.65
CA LYS A 256 1.56 22.02 2.76
C LYS A 256 1.46 23.51 2.45
N PRO A 257 0.76 24.33 3.26
CA PRO A 257 0.67 25.77 3.05
C PRO A 257 2.05 26.43 2.91
N ALA A 258 2.10 27.57 2.18
CA ALA A 258 3.32 28.34 1.98
C ALA A 258 3.78 29.09 3.24
#